data_3359da962f0e6110a31c1a7f65e7d454
#
_entry.id   3359da962f0e6110a31c1a7f65e7d454
#
_cell.length_a   1.000
_cell.length_b   1.000
_cell.length_c   1.000
_cell.angle_alpha   90.00
_cell.angle_beta   90.00
_cell.angle_gamma   90.00
#
_symmetry.space_group_name_H-M   'P 1'
#
loop_
_entity.id
_entity.type
_entity.pdbx_description
1 polymer ?
#
loop_
_entity_poly.entity_id
_entity_poly.type
_entity_poly.pdbx_seq_one_letter_code
_entity_poly.pdbx_strand_id
1 'polypeptide(L)'
;MSRKKAVVIGAGVNGLVLSNYLQKNNYDVKIIEKSSKIGGACTFDKIKIDNKNIDFAKGATVLGMMPDFIFNDTGLSNKLKIYSPEYHKIVYFENDNIEINIY
;
A
#
# COMPACT_ATOMS: atom_id res chain seq x y z
N MET A 1 20.92 -0.24 -28.41
CA MET A 1 19.74 -1.14 -28.55
C MET A 1 18.49 -0.42 -28.06
N SER A 2 17.41 -0.54 -28.81
CA SER A 2 16.12 0.00 -28.35
C SER A 2 15.58 -0.84 -27.20
N ARG A 3 15.10 -0.17 -26.14
CA ARG A 3 14.44 -0.85 -25.02
C ARG A 3 13.15 -1.52 -25.49
N LYS A 4 12.87 -2.71 -24.99
CA LYS A 4 11.55 -3.31 -25.17
C LYS A 4 10.51 -2.48 -24.47
N LYS A 5 9.32 -2.36 -25.05
CA LYS A 5 8.21 -1.61 -24.48
C LYS A 5 7.25 -2.54 -23.76
N ALA A 6 6.77 -2.12 -22.59
CA ALA A 6 5.73 -2.82 -21.84
C ALA A 6 4.64 -1.84 -21.40
N VAL A 7 3.39 -2.29 -21.43
CA VAL A 7 2.25 -1.56 -20.89
C VAL A 7 1.67 -2.36 -19.74
N VAL A 8 1.59 -1.74 -18.58
CA VAL A 8 0.98 -2.35 -17.38
C VAL A 8 -0.36 -1.64 -17.13
N ILE A 9 -1.43 -2.42 -17.05
CA ILE A 9 -2.76 -1.91 -16.79
C ILE A 9 -3.07 -2.09 -15.30
N GLY A 10 -3.28 -0.95 -14.63
CA GLY A 10 -3.50 -0.87 -13.19
C GLY A 10 -2.24 -0.50 -12.41
N ALA A 11 -2.35 0.55 -11.59
CA ALA A 11 -1.29 1.04 -10.70
C ALA A 11 -1.56 0.68 -9.23
N GLY A 12 -2.11 -0.51 -8.98
CA GLY A 12 -2.13 -1.12 -7.66
C GLY A 12 -0.75 -1.67 -7.30
N VAL A 13 -0.59 -2.24 -6.10
CA VAL A 13 0.69 -2.77 -5.61
C VAL A 13 1.33 -3.73 -6.60
N ASN A 14 0.58 -4.70 -7.12
CA ASN A 14 1.10 -5.68 -8.06
C ASN A 14 1.60 -5.04 -9.37
N GLY A 15 0.84 -4.10 -9.93
CA GLY A 15 1.23 -3.38 -11.15
C GLY A 15 2.49 -2.53 -10.94
N LEU A 16 2.61 -1.87 -9.79
CA LEU A 16 3.78 -1.07 -9.44
C LEU A 16 5.02 -1.94 -9.23
N VAL A 17 4.89 -3.08 -8.54
CA VAL A 17 5.98 -4.04 -8.35
C VAL A 17 6.44 -4.61 -9.68
N LEU A 18 5.51 -5.09 -10.52
CA LEU A 18 5.82 -5.61 -11.85
C LEU A 18 6.55 -4.56 -12.70
N SER A 19 6.06 -3.32 -12.69
CA SER A 19 6.67 -2.22 -13.44
C SER A 19 8.10 -1.94 -13.00
N ASN A 20 8.38 -2.03 -11.70
CA ASN A 20 9.72 -1.87 -11.16
C ASN A 20 10.66 -2.96 -11.67
N TYR A 21 10.24 -4.23 -11.64
CA TYR A 21 11.04 -5.33 -12.16
C TYR A 21 11.26 -5.24 -13.68
N LEU A 22 10.25 -4.85 -14.44
CA LEU A 22 10.39 -4.64 -15.88
C LEU A 22 11.41 -3.53 -16.19
N GLN A 23 11.36 -2.41 -15.47
CA GLN A 23 12.34 -1.33 -15.64
C GLN A 23 13.76 -1.79 -15.33
N LYS A 24 13.95 -2.56 -14.25
CA LYS A 24 15.26 -3.16 -13.92
C LYS A 24 15.77 -4.10 -14.98
N ASN A 25 14.88 -4.74 -15.74
CA ASN A 25 15.22 -5.62 -16.86
C ASN A 25 15.22 -4.88 -18.22
N ASN A 26 15.46 -3.56 -18.19
CA ASN A 26 15.66 -2.72 -19.37
C ASN A 26 14.42 -2.59 -20.28
N TYR A 27 13.22 -2.64 -19.71
CA TYR A 27 12.00 -2.29 -20.42
C TYR A 27 11.69 -0.79 -20.26
N ASP A 28 11.12 -0.22 -21.31
CA ASP A 28 10.43 1.08 -21.26
C ASP A 28 8.97 0.82 -20.85
N VAL A 29 8.60 1.18 -19.64
CA VAL A 29 7.32 0.79 -19.03
C VAL A 29 6.37 1.97 -18.97
N LYS A 30 5.16 1.75 -19.51
CA LYS A 30 4.03 2.67 -19.37
C LYS A 30 2.97 2.02 -18.47
N ILE A 31 2.55 2.72 -17.41
CA ILE A 31 1.45 2.27 -16.55
C ILE A 31 0.19 3.07 -16.90
N ILE A 32 -0.93 2.37 -17.02
CA ILE A 32 -2.24 2.96 -17.27
C ILE A 32 -3.13 2.66 -16.05
N GLU A 33 -3.62 3.72 -15.40
CA GLU A 33 -4.51 3.63 -14.24
C GLU A 33 -5.81 4.37 -14.52
N LYS A 34 -6.94 3.76 -14.19
CA LYS A 34 -8.27 4.35 -14.38
C LYS A 34 -8.63 5.40 -13.33
N SER A 35 -8.04 5.26 -12.14
CA SER A 35 -8.31 6.17 -11.03
C SER A 35 -7.38 7.38 -11.08
N SER A 36 -7.80 8.47 -10.45
CA SER A 36 -6.96 9.67 -10.26
C SER A 36 -5.83 9.44 -9.24
N LYS A 37 -5.91 8.38 -8.43
CA LYS A 37 -4.89 7.99 -7.43
C LYS A 37 -4.31 6.64 -7.78
N ILE A 38 -2.99 6.51 -7.66
CA ILE A 38 -2.27 5.24 -7.75
C ILE A 38 -2.25 4.55 -6.38
N GLY A 39 -2.03 3.23 -6.35
CA GLY A 39 -1.89 2.45 -5.12
C GLY A 39 -2.96 1.37 -4.94
N GLY A 40 -4.10 1.44 -5.65
CA GLY A 40 -5.18 0.47 -5.52
C GLY A 40 -5.76 0.45 -4.10
N ALA A 41 -5.76 -0.70 -3.45
CA ALA A 41 -6.21 -0.85 -2.06
C ALA A 41 -5.28 -0.18 -1.03
N CYS A 42 -4.04 0.12 -1.40
CA CYS A 42 -3.05 0.81 -0.54
C CYS A 42 -3.18 2.34 -0.60
N THR A 43 -4.36 2.86 -0.93
CA THR A 43 -4.64 4.30 -0.86
C THR A 43 -5.16 4.67 0.51
N PHE A 44 -5.04 5.95 0.82
CA PHE A 44 -5.63 6.53 2.02
C PHE A 44 -6.68 7.58 1.66
N ASP A 45 -7.58 7.83 2.59
CA ASP A 45 -8.54 8.90 2.54
C ASP A 45 -8.45 9.76 3.81
N LYS A 46 -9.11 10.89 3.82
CA LYS A 46 -9.09 11.83 4.92
C LYS A 46 -10.48 11.98 5.51
N ILE A 47 -10.55 11.94 6.83
CA ILE A 47 -11.75 12.27 7.58
C ILE A 47 -11.46 13.48 8.47
N LYS A 48 -12.44 14.33 8.65
CA LYS A 48 -12.34 15.49 9.55
C LYS A 48 -13.09 15.19 10.85
N ILE A 49 -12.37 15.17 11.95
CA ILE A 49 -12.94 15.00 13.30
C ILE A 49 -12.43 16.16 14.15
N ASP A 50 -13.34 16.89 14.80
CA ASP A 50 -13.04 18.04 15.68
C ASP A 50 -12.04 19.02 15.06
N ASN A 51 -12.28 19.42 13.80
CA ASN A 51 -11.40 20.30 13.02
C ASN A 51 -10.00 19.76 12.71
N LYS A 52 -9.68 18.49 13.02
CA LYS A 52 -8.44 17.82 12.65
C LYS A 52 -8.68 16.91 11.45
N ASN A 53 -7.76 16.95 10.49
CA ASN A 53 -7.75 15.99 9.40
C ASN A 53 -7.00 14.73 9.85
N ILE A 54 -7.64 13.58 9.72
CA ILE A 54 -7.08 12.27 10.06
C ILE A 54 -7.00 11.47 8.78
N ASP A 55 -5.81 10.96 8.45
CA ASP A 55 -5.61 10.05 7.33
C ASP A 55 -5.92 8.63 7.79
N PHE A 56 -6.66 7.88 6.98
CA PHE A 56 -6.95 6.47 7.26
C PHE A 56 -6.75 5.61 6.02
N ALA A 57 -6.33 4.36 6.24
CA ALA A 57 -6.16 3.39 5.18
C ALA A 57 -7.52 2.99 4.60
N LYS A 58 -7.69 3.07 3.29
CA LYS A 58 -8.96 2.79 2.62
C LYS A 58 -9.25 1.29 2.49
N GLY A 59 -8.24 0.48 2.28
CA GLY A 59 -8.41 -0.96 2.07
C GLY A 59 -7.29 -1.81 2.65
N ALA A 60 -6.04 -1.44 2.47
CA ALA A 60 -4.91 -2.18 3.02
C ALA A 60 -4.57 -1.67 4.42
N THR A 61 -4.96 -2.42 5.44
CA THR A 61 -4.79 -2.05 6.85
C THR A 61 -3.58 -2.72 7.50
N VAL A 62 -3.06 -3.78 6.90
CA VAL A 62 -1.90 -4.52 7.41
C VAL A 62 -0.91 -4.83 6.29
N LEU A 63 0.37 -4.85 6.64
CA LEU A 63 1.46 -5.21 5.74
C LEU A 63 1.83 -6.68 5.99
N GLY A 64 1.01 -7.62 5.50
CA GLY A 64 1.17 -9.03 5.82
C GLY A 64 1.50 -9.96 4.65
N MET A 65 1.34 -9.52 3.42
CA MET A 65 1.40 -10.41 2.27
C MET A 65 2.49 -10.07 1.25
N MET A 66 3.31 -9.06 1.51
CA MET A 66 4.41 -8.70 0.62
C MET A 66 5.68 -9.42 1.09
N PRO A 67 6.27 -10.30 0.25
CA PRO A 67 7.52 -10.98 0.60
C PRO A 67 8.69 -10.02 0.80
N ASP A 68 9.60 -10.35 1.71
CA ASP A 68 10.75 -9.50 2.07
C ASP A 68 11.65 -9.17 0.88
N PHE A 69 11.80 -10.08 -0.06
CA PHE A 69 12.63 -9.82 -1.23
C PHE A 69 12.11 -8.66 -2.09
N ILE A 70 10.80 -8.41 -2.12
CA ILE A 70 10.22 -7.28 -2.85
C ILE A 70 10.67 -5.96 -2.22
N PHE A 71 10.69 -5.87 -0.87
CA PHE A 71 11.18 -4.68 -0.18
C PHE A 71 12.64 -4.39 -0.51
N ASN A 72 13.46 -5.43 -0.54
CA ASN A 72 14.89 -5.32 -0.83
C ASN A 72 15.12 -4.96 -2.30
N ASP A 73 14.51 -5.69 -3.21
CA ASP A 73 14.70 -5.51 -4.65
C ASP A 73 14.18 -4.17 -5.15
N THR A 74 13.10 -3.66 -4.57
CA THR A 74 12.52 -2.35 -4.95
C THR A 74 13.15 -1.18 -4.22
N GLY A 75 13.99 -1.44 -3.22
CA GLY A 75 14.59 -0.41 -2.36
C GLY A 75 13.63 0.19 -1.34
N LEU A 76 12.46 -0.42 -1.14
CA LEU A 76 11.47 0.02 -0.16
C LEU A 76 11.97 -0.13 1.28
N SER A 77 12.79 -1.15 1.57
CA SER A 77 13.38 -1.38 2.89
C SER A 77 14.12 -0.17 3.45
N ASN A 78 14.69 0.65 2.57
CA ASN A 78 15.40 1.88 2.97
C ASN A 78 14.50 3.12 3.06
N LYS A 79 13.25 3.03 2.63
CA LYS A 79 12.33 4.16 2.52
C LYS A 79 11.11 4.06 3.43
N LEU A 80 10.76 2.85 3.85
CA LEU A 80 9.62 2.60 4.70
C LEU A 80 10.05 2.44 6.16
N LYS A 81 9.32 3.11 7.04
CA LYS A 81 9.40 2.90 8.47
C LYS A 81 8.20 2.05 8.88
N ILE A 82 8.46 0.82 9.28
CA ILE A 82 7.43 -0.14 9.69
C ILE A 82 7.51 -0.30 11.20
N TYR A 83 6.37 -0.32 11.86
CA TYR A 83 6.27 -0.68 13.27
C TYR A 83 5.10 -1.64 13.49
N SER A 84 5.24 -2.49 14.49
CA SER A 84 4.18 -3.37 14.94
C SER A 84 3.59 -2.78 16.23
N PRO A 85 2.31 -2.40 16.26
CA PRO A 85 1.69 -1.90 17.49
C PRO A 85 1.46 -3.05 18.46
N GLU A 86 1.40 -2.74 19.75
CA GLU A 86 1.10 -3.70 20.82
C GLU A 86 -0.27 -4.36 20.59
N TYR A 87 -1.26 -3.56 20.24
CA TYR A 87 -2.60 -4.02 19.88
C TYR A 87 -2.83 -3.88 18.39
N HIS A 88 -3.00 -4.99 17.69
CA HIS A 88 -3.19 -4.98 16.24
C HIS A 88 -4.62 -4.63 15.82
N LYS A 89 -5.58 -4.95 16.67
CA LYS A 89 -7.00 -4.64 16.46
C LYS A 89 -7.67 -4.35 17.80
N ILE A 90 -8.55 -3.37 17.78
CA ILE A 90 -9.43 -3.05 18.90
C ILE A 90 -10.85 -3.12 18.38
N VAL A 91 -11.73 -3.85 19.05
CA VAL A 91 -13.14 -3.93 18.75
C VAL A 91 -13.91 -3.27 19.90
N TYR A 92 -14.69 -2.27 19.57
CA TYR A 92 -15.51 -1.54 20.51
C TYR A 92 -16.99 -1.80 20.27
N PHE A 93 -17.73 -2.14 21.30
CA PHE A 93 -19.18 -2.34 21.26
C PHE A 93 -19.84 -1.18 22.01
N GLU A 94 -20.45 -0.28 21.26
CA GLU A 94 -21.00 0.97 21.78
C GLU A 94 -22.09 0.76 22.86
N ASN A 95 -22.94 -0.26 22.66
CA ASN A 95 -24.06 -0.53 23.56
C ASN A 95 -23.65 -1.19 24.88
N ASP A 96 -22.53 -1.89 24.91
CA ASP A 96 -22.10 -2.69 26.06
C ASP A 96 -20.84 -2.15 26.72
N ASN A 97 -20.25 -1.07 26.20
CA ASN A 97 -18.95 -0.53 26.62
C ASN A 97 -17.85 -1.62 26.74
N ILE A 98 -17.92 -2.62 25.85
CA ILE A 98 -16.94 -3.71 25.82
C ILE A 98 -15.85 -3.35 24.83
N GLU A 99 -14.60 -3.43 25.28
CA GLU A 99 -13.40 -3.30 24.45
C GLU A 99 -12.67 -4.63 24.42
N ILE A 100 -12.40 -5.15 23.20
CA ILE A 100 -11.62 -6.36 22.99
C ILE A 100 -10.33 -5.96 22.28
N ASN A 101 -9.21 -6.19 22.94
CA ASN A 101 -7.88 -5.99 22.37
C ASN A 101 -7.37 -7.34 21.81
N ILE A 102 -6.94 -7.34 20.55
CA ILE A 102 -6.41 -8.52 19.87
C ILE A 102 -4.90 -8.31 19.70
N TYR A 103 -4.13 -9.21 20.32
CA TYR A 103 -2.66 -9.22 20.30
C TYR A 103 -2.12 -9.91 19.06
#